data_02485c0e231c1977f598dd4ff5179077
#
_entry.id   02485c0e231c1977f598dd4ff5179077
#
_cell.length_a   1.000
_cell.length_b   1.000
_cell.length_c   1.000
_cell.angle_alpha   90.00
_cell.angle_beta   90.00
_cell.angle_gamma   90.00
#
_symmetry.space_group_name_H-M   'P 1'
#
loop_
_entity.id
_entity.type
_entity.pdbx_description
1 polymer ?
#
loop_
_entity_poly.entity_id
_entity_poly.type
_entity_poly.pdbx_seq_one_letter_code
_entity_poly.pdbx_strand_id
1 'polypeptide(L)'
;MSSREGSLEAPDRQPLDWKNPDFYDRDSLHAEMERVFDVCHSCRRCVSLCDSFPTLFDLIDESDTFEVDGVDKADYNKVVEQCFLCDLCAETKCPYVSPHEWAIDFPHLMLRGKAQNFANKDTKWRDRIITSTDPIFDAISTPGIAQLANAAAGSRTMRKAGEALLGIHQDAPLPHFESTPTSKRIAAISEPQEEPVATDRTTGKVAIYVTCYGDHNEPQMVEDLIAVLQQNNVAIKVLQDAKCCGMPKLELGDLPKVEKM
;
A
#
# COMPACT_ATOMS: atom_id res chain seq x y z
N MET A 1 10.14 -20.89 -23.20
CA MET A 1 9.55 -20.23 -22.02
C MET A 1 10.32 -18.94 -21.82
N SER A 2 9.70 -17.78 -22.06
CA SER A 2 10.37 -16.52 -21.77
C SER A 2 10.28 -16.31 -20.26
N SER A 3 11.40 -16.37 -19.56
CA SER A 3 11.47 -15.97 -18.17
C SER A 3 11.16 -14.46 -18.11
N ARG A 4 10.20 -14.03 -17.29
CA ARG A 4 9.94 -12.61 -17.05
C ARG A 4 10.99 -11.96 -16.14
N GLU A 5 11.90 -12.72 -15.61
CA GLU A 5 12.99 -12.22 -14.80
C GLU A 5 13.82 -11.19 -15.58
N GLY A 6 13.85 -9.97 -15.10
CA GLY A 6 14.49 -8.84 -15.77
C GLY A 6 13.66 -8.18 -16.89
N SER A 7 12.42 -8.62 -17.14
CA SER A 7 11.51 -7.90 -18.03
C SER A 7 11.05 -6.57 -17.40
N LEU A 8 10.95 -5.53 -18.23
CA LEU A 8 10.33 -4.24 -17.86
C LEU A 8 8.82 -4.21 -18.14
N GLU A 9 8.27 -5.28 -18.69
CA GLU A 9 6.82 -5.39 -18.94
C GLU A 9 6.09 -5.76 -17.65
N ALA A 10 4.98 -5.09 -17.39
CA ALA A 10 4.11 -5.43 -16.27
C ALA A 10 3.54 -6.85 -16.43
N PRO A 11 3.42 -7.63 -15.34
CA PRO A 11 2.78 -8.94 -15.40
C PRO A 11 1.29 -8.83 -15.73
N ASP A 12 0.75 -9.85 -16.38
CA ASP A 12 -0.69 -10.01 -16.47
C ASP A 12 -1.23 -10.36 -15.08
N ARG A 13 -2.18 -9.59 -14.58
CA ARG A 13 -2.68 -9.74 -13.21
C ARG A 13 -3.94 -10.59 -13.17
N GLN A 14 -4.11 -11.31 -12.07
CA GLN A 14 -5.38 -12.00 -11.78
C GLN A 14 -6.48 -10.95 -11.53
N PRO A 15 -7.69 -11.08 -12.17
CA PRO A 15 -8.77 -10.13 -11.95
C PRO A 15 -9.26 -10.17 -10.51
N LEU A 16 -9.52 -8.99 -9.94
CA LEU A 16 -10.13 -8.83 -8.63
C LEU A 16 -11.65 -8.72 -8.79
N ASP A 17 -12.34 -9.84 -8.84
CA ASP A 17 -13.81 -9.89 -8.99
C ASP A 17 -14.51 -9.74 -7.61
N TRP A 18 -14.13 -8.67 -6.88
CA TRP A 18 -14.56 -8.42 -5.51
C TRP A 18 -16.07 -8.12 -5.36
N LYS A 19 -16.81 -7.89 -6.46
CA LYS A 19 -18.26 -7.74 -6.44
C LYS A 19 -18.98 -9.08 -6.51
N ASN A 20 -18.29 -10.15 -6.87
CA ASN A 20 -18.81 -11.49 -6.87
C ASN A 20 -18.80 -12.07 -5.44
N PRO A 21 -19.92 -12.61 -4.92
CA PRO A 21 -19.93 -13.28 -3.61
C PRO A 21 -18.89 -14.40 -3.46
N ASP A 22 -18.58 -15.13 -4.52
CA ASP A 22 -17.60 -16.22 -4.52
C ASP A 22 -16.18 -15.74 -4.22
N PHE A 23 -15.90 -14.45 -4.45
CA PHE A 23 -14.63 -13.83 -4.06
C PHE A 23 -14.39 -13.91 -2.55
N TYR A 24 -15.45 -13.89 -1.75
CA TYR A 24 -15.42 -13.96 -0.29
C TYR A 24 -15.63 -15.37 0.25
N ASP A 25 -15.73 -16.39 -0.62
CA ASP A 25 -15.82 -17.78 -0.17
C ASP A 25 -14.49 -18.21 0.49
N ARG A 26 -14.60 -18.66 1.74
CA ARG A 26 -13.43 -18.97 2.58
C ARG A 26 -12.71 -20.22 2.12
N ASP A 27 -13.45 -21.24 1.73
CA ASP A 27 -12.86 -22.53 1.35
C ASP A 27 -12.13 -22.39 0.02
N SER A 28 -12.71 -21.64 -0.93
CA SER A 28 -12.07 -21.29 -2.20
C SER A 28 -10.81 -20.44 -2.00
N LEU A 29 -10.85 -19.48 -1.08
CA LEU A 29 -9.68 -18.67 -0.75
C LEU A 29 -8.57 -19.51 -0.14
N HIS A 30 -8.88 -20.38 0.82
CA HIS A 30 -7.90 -21.25 1.47
C HIS A 30 -7.29 -22.25 0.49
N ALA A 31 -8.10 -22.82 -0.42
CA ALA A 31 -7.59 -23.72 -1.45
C ALA A 31 -6.61 -23.02 -2.39
N GLU A 32 -6.89 -21.78 -2.79
CA GLU A 32 -5.96 -21.00 -3.61
C GLU A 32 -4.72 -20.57 -2.83
N MET A 33 -4.85 -20.22 -1.54
CA MET A 33 -3.69 -19.97 -0.68
C MET A 33 -2.80 -21.17 -0.56
N GLU A 34 -3.36 -22.36 -0.32
CA GLU A 34 -2.62 -23.62 -0.21
C GLU A 34 -1.83 -23.89 -1.50
N ARG A 35 -2.47 -23.76 -2.66
CA ARG A 35 -1.82 -23.94 -3.97
C ARG A 35 -0.67 -22.95 -4.19
N VAL A 36 -0.87 -21.68 -3.87
CA VAL A 36 0.14 -20.64 -4.07
C VAL A 36 1.27 -20.77 -3.05
N PHE A 37 0.96 -21.08 -1.80
CA PHE A 37 1.94 -21.26 -0.73
C PHE A 37 2.86 -22.46 -0.98
N ASP A 38 2.34 -23.53 -1.55
CA ASP A 38 3.12 -24.70 -1.96
C ASP A 38 4.18 -24.33 -3.01
N VAL A 39 3.80 -23.57 -4.04
CA VAL A 39 4.74 -23.05 -5.03
C VAL A 39 5.77 -22.10 -4.39
N CYS A 40 5.32 -21.22 -3.50
CA CYS A 40 6.21 -20.26 -2.82
C CYS A 40 7.19 -20.97 -1.88
N HIS A 41 6.73 -22.01 -1.17
CA HIS A 41 7.56 -22.85 -0.29
C HIS A 41 8.65 -23.56 -1.09
N SER A 42 8.30 -24.21 -2.19
CA SER A 42 9.26 -24.90 -3.06
C SER A 42 10.30 -23.96 -3.66
N CYS A 43 9.94 -22.71 -3.93
CA CYS A 43 10.80 -21.71 -4.60
C CYS A 43 11.63 -20.85 -3.64
N ARG A 44 11.06 -20.35 -2.56
CA ARG A 44 11.64 -19.50 -1.50
C ARG A 44 12.42 -18.25 -1.96
N ARG A 45 12.34 -17.83 -3.25
CA ARG A 45 13.09 -16.67 -3.78
C ARG A 45 12.79 -15.36 -3.08
N CYS A 46 11.58 -15.22 -2.56
CA CYS A 46 11.08 -13.96 -2.02
C CYS A 46 11.36 -13.79 -0.52
N VAL A 47 12.08 -14.71 0.13
CA VAL A 47 12.34 -14.71 1.58
C VAL A 47 12.87 -13.38 2.13
N SER A 48 13.62 -12.63 1.32
CA SER A 48 14.22 -11.36 1.73
C SER A 48 13.43 -10.11 1.33
N LEU A 49 12.23 -10.25 0.74
CA LEU A 49 11.49 -9.10 0.23
C LEU A 49 10.66 -8.39 1.30
N CYS A 50 10.00 -9.14 2.16
CA CYS A 50 9.12 -8.63 3.22
C CYS A 50 8.87 -9.73 4.25
N ASP A 51 8.18 -9.41 5.35
CA ASP A 51 7.92 -10.32 6.45
C ASP A 51 6.88 -11.41 6.13
N SER A 52 6.08 -11.24 5.07
CA SER A 52 5.07 -12.21 4.66
C SER A 52 5.67 -13.58 4.30
N PHE A 53 6.80 -13.58 3.60
CA PHE A 53 7.45 -14.83 3.17
C PHE A 53 8.19 -15.57 4.29
N PRO A 54 9.02 -14.92 5.12
CA PRO A 54 9.54 -15.58 6.32
C PRO A 54 8.42 -16.14 7.20
N THR A 55 7.36 -15.39 7.46
CA THR A 55 6.19 -15.87 8.23
C THR A 55 5.59 -17.14 7.61
N LEU A 56 5.42 -17.17 6.29
CA LEU A 56 4.94 -18.37 5.57
C LEU A 56 5.88 -19.54 5.75
N PHE A 57 7.18 -19.33 5.56
CA PHE A 57 8.16 -20.40 5.58
C PHE A 57 8.38 -20.94 6.99
N ASP A 58 8.36 -20.08 8.02
CA ASP A 58 8.45 -20.49 9.41
C ASP A 58 7.24 -21.35 9.81
N LEU A 59 6.01 -20.95 9.42
CA LEU A 59 4.81 -21.75 9.65
C LEU A 59 4.90 -23.16 9.04
N ILE A 60 5.48 -23.26 7.85
CA ILE A 60 5.65 -24.55 7.17
C ILE A 60 6.78 -25.36 7.83
N ASP A 61 7.93 -24.74 8.09
CA ASP A 61 9.10 -25.39 8.66
C ASP A 61 8.85 -25.83 10.13
N GLU A 62 7.89 -25.22 10.82
CA GLU A 62 7.45 -25.60 12.17
C GLU A 62 6.28 -26.59 12.17
N SER A 63 5.68 -26.92 11.01
CA SER A 63 4.58 -27.86 10.92
C SER A 63 5.05 -29.33 11.04
N ASP A 64 4.15 -30.23 11.44
CA ASP A 64 4.47 -31.64 11.63
C ASP A 64 4.89 -32.36 10.33
N THR A 65 4.40 -31.87 9.17
CA THR A 65 4.69 -32.47 7.86
C THR A 65 5.84 -31.78 7.13
N PHE A 66 6.26 -30.59 7.58
CA PHE A 66 7.17 -29.69 6.85
C PHE A 66 6.65 -29.28 5.47
N GLU A 67 5.33 -29.35 5.29
CA GLU A 67 4.61 -29.01 4.07
C GLU A 67 3.42 -28.11 4.38
N VAL A 68 2.84 -27.47 3.35
CA VAL A 68 1.73 -26.52 3.52
C VAL A 68 0.48 -27.18 4.13
N ASP A 69 0.27 -28.48 3.88
CA ASP A 69 -0.85 -29.25 4.42
C ASP A 69 -0.81 -29.42 5.94
N GLY A 70 0.39 -29.31 6.54
CA GLY A 70 0.59 -29.35 7.98
C GLY A 70 0.30 -28.02 8.70
N VAL A 71 0.10 -26.93 7.96
CA VAL A 71 -0.19 -25.62 8.54
C VAL A 71 -1.69 -25.44 8.79
N ASP A 72 -2.05 -25.01 10.00
CA ASP A 72 -3.46 -24.67 10.28
C ASP A 72 -3.91 -23.52 9.38
N LYS A 73 -5.03 -23.69 8.68
CA LYS A 73 -5.61 -22.69 7.79
C LYS A 73 -5.96 -21.37 8.51
N ALA A 74 -6.18 -21.41 9.81
CA ALA A 74 -6.35 -20.21 10.63
C ALA A 74 -5.07 -19.35 10.69
N ASP A 75 -3.90 -19.98 10.55
CA ASP A 75 -2.60 -19.32 10.58
C ASP A 75 -2.23 -18.65 9.24
N TYR A 76 -2.91 -18.97 8.15
CA TYR A 76 -2.73 -18.28 6.87
C TYR A 76 -2.95 -16.78 6.99
N ASN A 77 -3.82 -16.36 7.91
CA ASN A 77 -4.05 -14.94 8.18
C ASN A 77 -2.79 -14.20 8.68
N LYS A 78 -1.86 -14.88 9.36
CA LYS A 78 -0.59 -14.28 9.77
C LYS A 78 0.23 -13.84 8.55
N VAL A 79 0.22 -14.64 7.47
CA VAL A 79 0.87 -14.30 6.20
C VAL A 79 0.18 -13.13 5.51
N VAL A 80 -1.16 -13.11 5.50
CA VAL A 80 -1.97 -12.04 4.93
C VAL A 80 -1.69 -10.71 5.62
N GLU A 81 -1.61 -10.69 6.94
CA GLU A 81 -1.36 -9.47 7.73
C GLU A 81 0.01 -8.85 7.46
N GLN A 82 1.02 -9.65 7.13
CA GLN A 82 2.38 -9.17 6.83
C GLN A 82 2.56 -8.65 5.39
N CYS A 83 1.57 -8.80 4.53
CA CYS A 83 1.65 -8.32 3.15
C CYS A 83 1.22 -6.84 3.06
N PHE A 84 2.11 -5.99 2.58
CA PHE A 84 1.86 -4.55 2.36
C PHE A 84 1.40 -4.21 0.93
N LEU A 85 1.04 -5.20 0.12
CA LEU A 85 0.55 -5.03 -1.26
C LEU A 85 1.49 -4.16 -2.13
N CYS A 86 2.80 -4.25 -1.92
CA CYS A 86 3.80 -3.46 -2.64
C CYS A 86 4.16 -4.00 -4.03
N ASP A 87 3.62 -5.16 -4.39
CA ASP A 87 3.79 -5.87 -5.67
C ASP A 87 5.22 -6.29 -6.05
N LEU A 88 6.24 -5.99 -5.25
CA LEU A 88 7.64 -6.32 -5.57
C LEU A 88 7.88 -7.80 -5.86
N CYS A 89 7.15 -8.70 -5.17
CA CYS A 89 7.27 -10.14 -5.43
C CYS A 89 6.73 -10.52 -6.82
N ALA A 90 5.67 -9.88 -7.29
CA ALA A 90 5.08 -10.14 -8.59
C ALA A 90 5.86 -9.45 -9.73
N GLU A 91 6.18 -8.16 -9.54
CA GLU A 91 6.76 -7.32 -10.59
C GLU A 91 8.21 -7.70 -10.93
N THR A 92 9.03 -8.03 -9.95
CA THR A 92 10.48 -8.14 -10.16
C THR A 92 11.08 -9.51 -9.85
N LYS A 93 10.39 -10.37 -9.10
CA LYS A 93 10.99 -11.60 -8.55
C LYS A 93 10.35 -12.89 -9.01
N CYS A 94 9.03 -12.96 -9.13
CA CYS A 94 8.34 -14.20 -9.34
C CYS A 94 8.41 -14.66 -10.81
N PRO A 95 9.05 -15.81 -11.12
CA PRO A 95 9.05 -16.34 -12.48
C PRO A 95 7.72 -17.02 -12.87
N TYR A 96 6.82 -17.21 -11.90
CA TYR A 96 5.58 -17.96 -12.04
C TYR A 96 4.35 -17.07 -12.21
N VAL A 97 4.50 -15.75 -12.34
CA VAL A 97 3.40 -14.85 -12.69
C VAL A 97 2.93 -15.12 -14.12
N SER A 98 1.68 -14.78 -14.41
CA SER A 98 1.14 -14.90 -15.78
C SER A 98 2.08 -14.19 -16.79
N PRO A 99 2.36 -14.78 -17.96
CA PRO A 99 1.66 -15.92 -18.61
C PRO A 99 2.19 -17.32 -18.24
N HIS A 100 2.88 -17.50 -17.13
CA HIS A 100 3.26 -18.82 -16.67
C HIS A 100 1.99 -19.66 -16.36
N GLU A 101 2.03 -20.97 -16.61
CA GLU A 101 0.87 -21.86 -16.38
C GLU A 101 0.34 -21.87 -14.94
N TRP A 102 1.20 -21.60 -13.95
CA TRP A 102 0.81 -21.50 -12.55
C TRP A 102 0.16 -20.16 -12.20
N ALA A 103 0.34 -19.15 -13.03
CA ALA A 103 -0.30 -17.84 -12.92
C ALA A 103 -0.35 -17.29 -11.47
N ILE A 104 0.79 -17.31 -10.77
CA ILE A 104 0.88 -16.85 -9.39
C ILE A 104 0.68 -15.34 -9.31
N ASP A 105 -0.30 -14.91 -8.51
CA ASP A 105 -0.50 -13.51 -8.16
C ASP A 105 -0.64 -13.39 -6.63
N PHE A 106 0.49 -13.47 -5.94
CA PHE A 106 0.53 -13.42 -4.47
C PHE A 106 -0.09 -12.13 -3.89
N PRO A 107 0.21 -10.91 -4.40
CA PRO A 107 -0.37 -9.69 -3.84
C PRO A 107 -1.91 -9.64 -3.96
N HIS A 108 -2.46 -10.03 -5.11
CA HIS A 108 -3.92 -10.06 -5.29
C HIS A 108 -4.59 -11.13 -4.41
N LEU A 109 -3.92 -12.26 -4.20
CA LEU A 109 -4.40 -13.29 -3.26
C LEU A 109 -4.40 -12.76 -1.81
N MET A 110 -3.36 -12.06 -1.40
CA MET A 110 -3.30 -11.42 -0.08
C MET A 110 -4.38 -10.33 0.06
N LEU A 111 -4.61 -9.53 -0.98
CA LEU A 111 -5.69 -8.54 -1.01
C LEU A 111 -7.06 -9.23 -0.87
N ARG A 112 -7.27 -10.37 -1.52
CA ARG A 112 -8.50 -11.17 -1.35
C ARG A 112 -8.68 -11.61 0.11
N GLY A 113 -7.61 -12.06 0.77
CA GLY A 113 -7.62 -12.40 2.20
C GLY A 113 -7.98 -11.21 3.09
N LYS A 114 -7.35 -10.06 2.86
CA LYS A 114 -7.66 -8.80 3.57
C LYS A 114 -9.11 -8.37 3.37
N ALA A 115 -9.62 -8.45 2.15
CA ALA A 115 -11.01 -8.10 1.83
C ALA A 115 -12.01 -9.03 2.52
N GLN A 116 -11.71 -10.33 2.60
CA GLN A 116 -12.53 -11.29 3.34
C GLN A 116 -12.55 -10.97 4.84
N ASN A 117 -11.39 -10.70 5.45
CA ASN A 117 -11.30 -10.29 6.85
C ASN A 117 -12.12 -9.01 7.12
N PHE A 118 -12.07 -8.05 6.21
CA PHE A 118 -12.85 -6.81 6.33
C PHE A 118 -14.36 -7.07 6.25
N ALA A 119 -14.80 -7.88 5.29
CA ALA A 119 -16.20 -8.23 5.09
C ALA A 119 -16.77 -8.99 6.30
N ASN A 120 -15.97 -9.89 6.89
CA ASN A 120 -16.34 -10.67 8.07
C ASN A 120 -16.24 -9.88 9.40
N LYS A 121 -15.80 -8.60 9.35
CA LYS A 121 -15.58 -7.74 10.52
C LYS A 121 -14.45 -8.20 11.45
N ASP A 122 -13.53 -9.01 10.95
CA ASP A 122 -12.35 -9.48 11.70
C ASP A 122 -11.28 -8.40 11.85
N THR A 123 -11.45 -7.24 11.19
CA THR A 123 -10.56 -6.09 11.30
C THR A 123 -10.80 -5.30 12.58
N LYS A 124 -9.73 -4.88 13.25
CA LYS A 124 -9.79 -4.10 14.48
C LYS A 124 -10.36 -2.70 14.23
N TRP A 125 -11.13 -2.16 15.17
CA TRP A 125 -11.73 -0.82 15.06
C TRP A 125 -10.68 0.29 14.88
N ARG A 126 -9.52 0.15 15.54
CA ARG A 126 -8.38 1.08 15.43
C ARG A 126 -7.85 1.18 14.01
N ASP A 127 -7.75 0.04 13.29
CA ASP A 127 -7.23 -0.01 11.93
C ASP A 127 -8.19 0.72 10.97
N ARG A 128 -9.50 0.61 11.21
CA ARG A 128 -10.53 1.36 10.47
C ARG A 128 -10.41 2.88 10.67
N ILE A 129 -10.04 3.33 11.88
CA ILE A 129 -9.81 4.74 12.18
C ILE A 129 -8.51 5.20 11.52
N ILE A 130 -7.38 4.53 11.78
CA ILE A 130 -6.05 4.92 11.28
C ILE A 130 -6.03 5.00 9.75
N THR A 131 -6.72 4.09 9.07
CA THR A 131 -6.81 4.09 7.60
C THR A 131 -7.76 5.16 7.04
N SER A 132 -8.46 5.94 7.88
CA SER A 132 -9.31 7.05 7.45
C SER A 132 -8.49 8.35 7.36
N THR A 133 -7.57 8.39 6.42
CA THR A 133 -6.52 9.42 6.31
C THR A 133 -7.05 10.81 6.03
N ASP A 134 -7.99 10.99 5.07
CA ASP A 134 -8.48 12.32 4.71
C ASP A 134 -9.03 13.11 5.92
N PRO A 135 -10.02 12.61 6.70
CA PRO A 135 -10.55 13.37 7.82
C PRO A 135 -9.52 13.54 8.96
N ILE A 136 -8.57 12.62 9.11
CA ILE A 136 -7.52 12.74 10.13
C ILE A 136 -6.54 13.84 9.74
N PHE A 137 -6.06 13.84 8.50
CA PHE A 137 -5.12 14.85 8.03
C PHE A 137 -5.74 16.24 7.92
N ASP A 138 -7.00 16.35 7.49
CA ASP A 138 -7.75 17.59 7.50
C ASP A 138 -7.84 18.17 8.92
N ALA A 139 -8.13 17.35 9.92
CA ALA A 139 -8.18 17.76 11.32
C ALA A 139 -6.80 18.18 11.85
N ILE A 140 -5.76 17.38 11.58
CA ILE A 140 -4.39 17.65 12.04
C ILE A 140 -3.83 18.93 11.41
N SER A 141 -4.15 19.22 10.15
CA SER A 141 -3.71 20.43 9.45
C SER A 141 -4.37 21.74 9.96
N THR A 142 -5.26 21.64 10.95
CA THR A 142 -5.78 22.82 11.62
C THR A 142 -4.68 23.46 12.46
N PRO A 143 -4.49 24.80 12.39
CA PRO A 143 -3.46 25.49 13.16
C PRO A 143 -3.53 25.18 14.66
N GLY A 144 -2.40 24.81 15.26
CA GLY A 144 -2.29 24.40 16.65
C GLY A 144 -2.47 22.88 16.88
N ILE A 145 -3.24 22.17 16.06
CA ILE A 145 -3.43 20.71 16.20
C ILE A 145 -2.19 19.97 15.71
N ALA A 146 -1.58 20.38 14.60
CA ALA A 146 -0.33 19.80 14.12
C ALA A 146 0.78 19.88 15.17
N GLN A 147 0.93 21.04 15.82
CA GLN A 147 1.92 21.21 16.89
C GLN A 147 1.64 20.30 18.10
N LEU A 148 0.37 20.16 18.48
CA LEU A 148 -0.02 19.23 19.56
C LEU A 148 0.24 17.76 19.19
N ALA A 149 -0.08 17.37 17.95
CA ALA A 149 0.18 16.02 17.45
C ALA A 149 1.67 15.73 17.43
N ASN A 150 2.50 16.66 16.96
CA ASN A 150 3.96 16.51 16.94
C ASN A 150 4.55 16.47 18.37
N ALA A 151 4.05 17.30 19.28
CA ALA A 151 4.45 17.28 20.68
C ALA A 151 4.08 15.96 21.36
N ALA A 152 2.90 15.42 21.08
CA ALA A 152 2.46 14.12 21.56
C ALA A 152 3.33 12.99 20.98
N ALA A 153 3.66 13.04 19.69
CA ALA A 153 4.55 12.10 19.03
C ALA A 153 5.99 12.12 19.62
N GLY A 154 6.45 13.27 20.08
CA GLY A 154 7.74 13.44 20.79
C GLY A 154 7.71 13.03 22.28
N SER A 155 6.55 12.85 22.88
CA SER A 155 6.40 12.53 24.30
C SER A 155 6.36 11.01 24.54
N ARG A 156 7.32 10.48 25.29
CA ARG A 156 7.39 9.04 25.62
C ARG A 156 6.13 8.53 26.35
N THR A 157 5.53 9.35 27.19
CA THR A 157 4.30 8.98 27.91
C THR A 157 3.11 8.88 26.95
N MET A 158 2.99 9.86 26.06
CA MET A 158 1.93 9.84 25.05
C MET A 158 2.11 8.69 24.02
N ARG A 159 3.36 8.37 23.69
CA ARG A 159 3.69 7.22 22.83
C ARG A 159 3.25 5.90 23.47
N LYS A 160 3.51 5.68 24.75
CA LYS A 160 3.03 4.50 25.49
C LYS A 160 1.51 4.43 25.56
N ALA A 161 0.83 5.56 25.76
CA ALA A 161 -0.64 5.61 25.70
C ALA A 161 -1.16 5.29 24.29
N GLY A 162 -0.51 5.80 23.25
CA GLY A 162 -0.80 5.49 21.84
C GLY A 162 -0.63 4.01 21.53
N GLU A 163 0.41 3.36 22.07
CA GLU A 163 0.62 1.92 21.92
C GLU A 163 -0.51 1.11 22.58
N ALA A 164 -0.89 1.47 23.80
CA ALA A 164 -1.98 0.79 24.51
C ALA A 164 -3.35 0.95 23.82
N LEU A 165 -3.62 2.13 23.26
CA LEU A 165 -4.92 2.44 22.64
C LEU A 165 -4.98 2.05 21.15
N LEU A 166 -3.96 2.43 20.39
CA LEU A 166 -3.95 2.27 18.92
C LEU A 166 -3.05 1.12 18.45
N GLY A 167 -2.26 0.53 19.34
CA GLY A 167 -1.30 -0.52 19.00
C GLY A 167 -0.11 -0.04 18.15
N ILE A 168 0.15 1.26 18.13
CA ILE A 168 1.31 1.83 17.45
C ILE A 168 2.47 1.77 18.43
N HIS A 169 3.47 0.94 18.14
CA HIS A 169 4.63 0.74 19.01
C HIS A 169 5.26 2.09 19.41
N GLN A 170 5.62 2.23 20.68
CA GLN A 170 6.13 3.50 21.23
C GLN A 170 7.40 4.02 20.53
N ASP A 171 8.21 3.12 19.95
CA ASP A 171 9.44 3.46 19.26
C ASP A 171 9.29 3.49 17.74
N ALA A 172 8.07 3.26 17.19
CA ALA A 172 7.82 3.36 15.76
C ALA A 172 8.08 4.79 15.25
N PRO A 173 8.80 5.00 14.14
CA PRO A 173 8.95 6.34 13.58
C PRO A 173 7.58 6.87 13.14
N LEU A 174 7.20 8.04 13.65
CA LEU A 174 6.01 8.74 13.19
C LEU A 174 6.43 9.93 12.33
N PRO A 175 5.74 10.17 11.20
CA PRO A 175 6.02 11.33 10.39
C PRO A 175 5.65 12.62 11.14
N HIS A 176 6.37 13.69 10.85
CA HIS A 176 6.04 15.03 11.32
C HIS A 176 4.84 15.57 10.54
N PHE A 177 3.95 16.28 11.20
CA PHE A 177 2.82 16.95 10.54
C PHE A 177 3.10 18.42 10.34
N GLU A 178 2.98 18.87 9.09
CA GLU A 178 3.09 20.26 8.73
C GLU A 178 1.77 21.02 8.99
N SER A 179 1.89 22.23 9.51
CA SER A 179 0.72 23.07 9.81
C SER A 179 0.09 23.71 8.57
N THR A 180 0.84 23.74 7.48
CA THR A 180 0.38 24.31 6.21
C THR A 180 0.55 23.24 5.13
N PRO A 181 -0.54 22.64 4.65
CA PRO A 181 -0.50 21.65 3.58
C PRO A 181 0.18 22.18 2.31
N THR A 182 0.85 21.29 1.59
CA THR A 182 1.48 21.61 0.30
C THR A 182 0.50 22.23 -0.68
N SER A 183 -0.72 21.70 -0.75
CA SER A 183 -1.80 22.22 -1.61
C SER A 183 -2.06 23.72 -1.42
N LYS A 184 -1.92 24.22 -0.18
CA LYS A 184 -2.01 25.67 0.11
C LYS A 184 -0.73 26.42 -0.22
N ARG A 185 0.44 25.79 -0.05
CA ARG A 185 1.75 26.41 -0.32
C ARG A 185 1.97 26.58 -1.82
N ILE A 186 1.66 25.56 -2.61
CA ILE A 186 1.84 25.57 -4.07
C ILE A 186 0.77 26.38 -4.80
N ALA A 187 -0.38 26.67 -4.19
CA ALA A 187 -1.38 27.60 -4.77
C ALA A 187 -0.79 28.99 -5.05
N ALA A 188 0.29 29.36 -4.37
CA ALA A 188 1.05 30.59 -4.62
C ALA A 188 2.11 30.44 -5.73
N ILE A 189 2.42 29.23 -6.16
CA ILE A 189 3.36 28.96 -7.25
C ILE A 189 2.58 29.10 -8.55
N SER A 190 2.85 30.15 -9.30
CA SER A 190 2.25 30.35 -10.64
C SER A 190 2.61 29.15 -11.52
N GLU A 191 1.60 28.49 -12.06
CA GLU A 191 1.84 27.50 -13.11
C GLU A 191 2.57 28.21 -14.26
N PRO A 192 3.73 27.70 -14.72
CA PRO A 192 4.37 28.27 -15.91
C PRO A 192 3.37 28.17 -17.06
N GLN A 193 3.04 29.31 -17.66
CA GLN A 193 2.14 29.39 -18.83
C GLN A 193 2.85 28.99 -20.12
N GLU A 194 3.96 28.28 -20.03
CA GLU A 194 4.65 27.82 -21.22
C GLU A 194 3.84 26.72 -21.92
N GLU A 195 3.70 26.86 -23.22
CA GLU A 195 3.10 25.80 -24.04
C GLU A 195 3.94 24.51 -23.90
N PRO A 196 3.28 23.34 -23.84
CA PRO A 196 4.01 22.08 -23.70
C PRO A 196 4.98 21.91 -24.85
N VAL A 197 6.26 21.74 -24.56
CA VAL A 197 7.24 21.35 -25.57
C VAL A 197 7.02 19.88 -25.87
N ALA A 198 6.55 19.60 -27.09
CA ALA A 198 6.42 18.23 -27.56
C ALA A 198 7.80 17.57 -27.62
N THR A 199 7.94 16.42 -26.99
CA THR A 199 9.10 15.54 -27.15
C THR A 199 8.67 14.27 -27.90
N ASP A 200 9.60 13.47 -28.39
CA ASP A 200 9.29 12.22 -29.11
C ASP A 200 8.42 11.24 -28.31
N ARG A 201 8.31 11.43 -26.99
CA ARG A 201 7.60 10.53 -26.07
C ARG A 201 6.38 11.16 -25.41
N THR A 202 6.31 12.48 -25.28
CA THR A 202 5.19 13.18 -24.62
C THR A 202 4.84 14.46 -25.35
N THR A 203 3.54 14.68 -25.54
CA THR A 203 3.00 15.88 -26.19
C THR A 203 2.22 16.77 -25.23
N GLY A 204 2.25 16.46 -23.93
CA GLY A 204 1.37 17.09 -22.95
C GLY A 204 2.08 17.57 -21.70
N LYS A 205 1.28 17.93 -20.70
CA LYS A 205 1.72 18.35 -19.38
C LYS A 205 1.87 17.14 -18.46
N VAL A 206 2.80 17.21 -17.50
CA VAL A 206 2.89 16.25 -16.40
C VAL A 206 1.86 16.63 -15.34
N ALA A 207 0.95 15.73 -14.99
CA ALA A 207 0.05 15.91 -13.87
C ALA A 207 0.77 15.48 -12.57
N ILE A 208 0.82 16.37 -11.59
CA ILE A 208 1.37 16.07 -10.27
C ILE A 208 0.21 15.76 -9.33
N TYR A 209 0.16 14.52 -8.87
CA TYR A 209 -0.75 14.07 -7.83
C TYR A 209 -0.07 14.20 -6.47
N VAL A 210 -0.55 15.13 -5.66
CA VAL A 210 -0.03 15.33 -4.30
C VAL A 210 -0.69 14.32 -3.38
N THR A 211 0.07 13.32 -2.92
CA THR A 211 -0.43 12.33 -1.97
C THR A 211 -0.68 12.95 -0.60
N CYS A 212 -1.50 12.30 0.24
CA CYS A 212 -1.72 12.77 1.62
C CYS A 212 -0.40 12.94 2.39
N TYR A 213 0.59 12.06 2.16
CA TYR A 213 1.91 12.16 2.78
C TYR A 213 2.70 13.39 2.28
N GLY A 214 2.73 13.61 0.96
CA GLY A 214 3.36 14.79 0.35
C GLY A 214 2.65 16.09 0.73
N ASP A 215 1.33 16.05 0.97
CA ASP A 215 0.57 17.24 1.34
C ASP A 215 0.78 17.63 2.80
N HIS A 216 0.79 16.68 3.73
CA HIS A 216 0.71 16.96 5.16
C HIS A 216 1.99 16.66 5.95
N ASN A 217 2.91 15.83 5.40
CA ASN A 217 4.12 15.42 6.11
C ASN A 217 5.40 15.89 5.44
N GLU A 218 5.49 15.80 4.10
CA GLU A 218 6.71 16.09 3.34
C GLU A 218 6.45 17.08 2.19
N PRO A 219 5.97 18.30 2.48
CA PRO A 219 5.69 19.32 1.45
C PRO A 219 6.93 19.68 0.62
N GLN A 220 8.12 19.66 1.23
CA GLN A 220 9.36 19.98 0.55
C GLN A 220 9.64 19.04 -0.63
N MET A 221 9.30 17.76 -0.48
CA MET A 221 9.47 16.78 -1.56
C MET A 221 8.67 17.15 -2.81
N VAL A 222 7.45 17.66 -2.62
CA VAL A 222 6.57 18.09 -3.73
C VAL A 222 7.07 19.40 -4.33
N GLU A 223 7.49 20.34 -3.49
CA GLU A 223 8.05 21.63 -3.94
C GLU A 223 9.33 21.41 -4.76
N ASP A 224 10.21 20.53 -4.31
CA ASP A 224 11.45 20.17 -5.02
C ASP A 224 11.16 19.48 -6.36
N LEU A 225 10.17 18.57 -6.41
CA LEU A 225 9.74 17.96 -7.67
C LEU A 225 9.24 19.00 -8.67
N ILE A 226 8.42 19.96 -8.21
CA ILE A 226 7.93 21.07 -9.03
C ILE A 226 9.11 21.89 -9.55
N ALA A 227 10.05 22.27 -8.67
CA ALA A 227 11.23 23.06 -9.05
C ALA A 227 12.10 22.34 -10.08
N VAL A 228 12.32 21.02 -9.94
CA VAL A 228 13.08 20.22 -10.90
C VAL A 228 12.40 20.18 -12.27
N LEU A 229 11.08 19.95 -12.29
CA LEU A 229 10.32 19.92 -13.55
C LEU A 229 10.33 21.29 -14.24
N GLN A 230 10.13 22.38 -13.48
CA GLN A 230 10.21 23.74 -14.01
C GLN A 230 11.60 24.08 -14.56
N GLN A 231 12.67 23.72 -13.84
CA GLN A 231 14.04 23.95 -14.30
C GLN A 231 14.34 23.22 -15.62
N ASN A 232 13.69 22.11 -15.86
CA ASN A 232 13.83 21.33 -17.10
C ASN A 232 12.80 21.73 -18.19
N ASN A 233 12.06 22.82 -17.99
CA ASN A 233 11.02 23.30 -18.91
C ASN A 233 9.91 22.26 -19.19
N VAL A 234 9.61 21.43 -18.20
CA VAL A 234 8.51 20.47 -18.28
C VAL A 234 7.24 21.15 -17.84
N ALA A 235 6.25 21.24 -18.73
CA ALA A 235 4.94 21.80 -18.38
C ALA A 235 4.26 20.89 -17.34
N ILE A 236 3.77 21.49 -16.26
CA ILE A 236 3.15 20.79 -15.14
C ILE A 236 1.72 21.27 -14.89
N LYS A 237 0.91 20.39 -14.32
CA LYS A 237 -0.37 20.72 -13.71
C LYS A 237 -0.48 20.01 -12.37
N VAL A 238 -0.63 20.76 -11.30
CA VAL A 238 -0.89 20.20 -9.98
C VAL A 238 -2.38 19.94 -9.80
N LEU A 239 -2.74 18.74 -9.35
CA LEU A 239 -4.13 18.34 -9.09
C LEU A 239 -4.54 18.88 -7.72
N GLN A 240 -5.32 19.97 -7.69
CA GLN A 240 -5.69 20.70 -6.46
C GLN A 240 -6.68 19.92 -5.58
N ASP A 241 -7.60 19.18 -6.19
CA ASP A 241 -8.70 18.50 -5.48
C ASP A 241 -8.42 16.98 -5.29
N ALA A 242 -7.16 16.59 -5.32
CA ALA A 242 -6.78 15.21 -5.16
C ALA A 242 -7.12 14.71 -3.75
N LYS A 243 -7.83 13.58 -3.67
CA LYS A 243 -8.11 12.88 -2.42
C LYS A 243 -7.00 11.87 -2.13
N CYS A 244 -7.08 11.19 -0.98
CA CYS A 244 -6.20 10.05 -0.69
C CYS A 244 -6.23 9.03 -1.85
N CYS A 245 -5.08 8.45 -2.18
CA CYS A 245 -4.96 7.42 -3.23
C CYS A 245 -5.73 6.12 -2.92
N GLY A 246 -6.28 5.99 -1.72
CA GLY A 246 -7.02 4.80 -1.29
C GLY A 246 -6.15 3.67 -0.73
N MET A 247 -4.83 3.76 -0.82
CA MET A 247 -3.93 2.67 -0.39
C MET A 247 -4.17 2.19 1.05
N PRO A 248 -4.36 3.04 2.07
CA PRO A 248 -4.67 2.59 3.42
C PRO A 248 -5.98 1.79 3.52
N LYS A 249 -6.99 2.16 2.72
CA LYS A 249 -8.25 1.41 2.64
C LYS A 249 -8.11 0.11 1.86
N LEU A 250 -7.31 0.12 0.80
CA LEU A 250 -6.99 -1.07 0.04
C LEU A 250 -6.29 -2.11 0.94
N GLU A 251 -5.30 -1.67 1.69
CA GLU A 251 -4.57 -2.53 2.62
C GLU A 251 -5.43 -3.05 3.77
N LEU A 252 -6.43 -2.28 4.20
CA LEU A 252 -7.44 -2.74 5.15
C LEU A 252 -8.39 -3.80 4.56
N GLY A 253 -8.51 -3.87 3.22
CA GLY A 253 -9.48 -4.71 2.52
C GLY A 253 -10.84 -4.04 2.28
N ASP A 254 -10.97 -2.73 2.54
CA ASP A 254 -12.22 -1.96 2.33
C ASP A 254 -12.39 -1.56 0.86
N LEU A 255 -12.52 -2.57 -0.01
CA LEU A 255 -12.65 -2.38 -1.45
C LEU A 255 -13.83 -1.49 -1.87
N PRO A 256 -15.02 -1.59 -1.23
CA PRO A 256 -16.13 -0.68 -1.52
C PRO A 256 -15.83 0.79 -1.24
N LYS A 257 -14.93 1.08 -0.30
CA LYS A 257 -14.50 2.45 -0.02
C LYS A 257 -13.48 2.92 -1.04
N VAL A 258 -12.55 2.05 -1.44
CA VAL A 258 -11.55 2.35 -2.48
C VAL A 258 -12.23 2.71 -3.80
N GLU A 259 -13.26 1.97 -4.21
CA GLU A 259 -14.02 2.27 -5.45
C GLU A 259 -14.65 3.67 -5.46
N LYS A 260 -14.92 4.25 -4.27
CA LYS A 260 -15.59 5.54 -4.11
C LYS A 260 -14.61 6.72 -3.95
N MET A 261 -13.33 6.44 -3.85
CA MET A 261 -12.27 7.45 -3.69
C MET A 261 -11.75 7.90 -5.04
#